data_6cb11936c47ec1ba56c0554dfdfbef0c
#
_entry.id   6cb11936c47ec1ba56c0554dfdfbef0c
#
_cell.length_a   1.000
_cell.length_b   1.000
_cell.length_c   1.000
_cell.angle_alpha   90.00
_cell.angle_beta   90.00
_cell.angle_gamma   90.00
#
_symmetry.space_group_name_H-M   'P 1'
#
loop_
_entity.id
_entity.type
_entity.pdbx_description
1 polymer ?
#
loop_
_entity_poly.entity_id
_entity_poly.type
_entity_poly.pdbx_seq_one_letter_code
_entity_poly.pdbx_strand_id
1 'polypeptide(L)'
;MNKIILIFGVLFIVIAGCLIGTSLSHLEDEDVIVMDENAETVEMEQPSNTEFSEVSTDAVETSEDDAMFVAVDALKSPNDELQQYISSQVEIDETHIRMTADKMGEVYLSGKAESVSAFRYGRFSFRINTMKGEGLFPAIWMLPSNTNSDYPEVDIYELIGNEPNLFYGVLHYVKKVEKSKDFFRYTFPADKIPETYRITFEWTQEEMVWYLGDEIIYTIQDNVPDEPLYFIFNLAVGGNWPGSPDADTEFPAMFEVEILEFMPQEIYSR
;
A
#
# COMPACT_ATOMS: atom_id res chain seq x y z
N MET A 1 -28.38 56.59 31.03
CA MET A 1 -27.71 55.99 29.87
C MET A 1 -27.59 54.50 30.14
N ASN A 2 -28.60 53.74 29.72
CA ASN A 2 -28.65 52.27 29.99
C ASN A 2 -28.22 51.56 28.74
N LYS A 3 -27.20 50.72 28.86
CA LYS A 3 -26.76 49.77 27.82
C LYS A 3 -27.59 48.49 27.94
N ILE A 4 -28.33 48.18 26.90
CA ILE A 4 -29.06 46.91 26.73
C ILE A 4 -28.07 45.90 26.16
N ILE A 5 -27.87 44.81 26.86
CA ILE A 5 -27.10 43.63 26.37
C ILE A 5 -28.16 42.64 25.85
N LEU A 6 -28.11 42.38 24.56
CA LEU A 6 -28.93 41.33 23.91
C LEU A 6 -28.15 39.99 24.01
N ILE A 7 -28.73 39.04 24.73
CA ILE A 7 -28.25 37.65 24.78
C ILE A 7 -29.06 36.87 23.77
N PHE A 8 -28.40 36.40 22.70
CA PHE A 8 -28.96 35.40 21.78
C PHE A 8 -28.83 34.01 22.38
N GLY A 9 -29.94 33.47 22.82
CA GLY A 9 -30.04 32.07 23.22
C GLY A 9 -30.11 31.17 21.97
N VAL A 10 -29.19 30.24 21.84
CA VAL A 10 -29.26 29.18 20.83
C VAL A 10 -30.10 28.03 21.40
N LEU A 11 -31.25 27.81 20.78
CA LEU A 11 -32.16 26.72 21.08
C LEU A 11 -31.62 25.40 20.50
N PHE A 12 -31.19 24.48 21.35
CA PHE A 12 -30.88 23.11 20.92
C PHE A 12 -32.18 22.31 20.76
N ILE A 13 -32.55 21.98 19.52
CA ILE A 13 -33.57 20.97 19.22
C ILE A 13 -32.89 19.63 19.07
N VAL A 14 -33.07 18.73 20.06
CA VAL A 14 -32.68 17.34 19.95
C VAL A 14 -33.73 16.61 19.13
N ILE A 15 -33.42 16.28 17.89
CA ILE A 15 -34.20 15.33 17.09
C ILE A 15 -33.48 13.97 17.18
N ALA A 16 -34.10 13.03 17.89
CA ALA A 16 -33.68 11.65 17.88
C ALA A 16 -34.07 11.03 16.53
N GLY A 17 -33.12 10.95 15.62
CA GLY A 17 -33.22 10.25 14.35
C GLY A 17 -32.15 9.16 14.29
N CYS A 18 -32.62 7.93 14.13
CA CYS A 18 -31.80 6.76 13.86
C CYS A 18 -31.06 6.97 12.56
N LEU A 19 -29.74 7.22 12.62
CA LEU A 19 -28.89 7.33 11.45
C LEU A 19 -27.96 6.12 11.39
N ILE A 20 -28.17 5.36 10.37
CA ILE A 20 -27.24 4.35 9.81
C ILE A 20 -25.95 5.11 9.49
N GLY A 21 -24.87 4.70 10.16
CA GLY A 21 -23.59 5.40 10.03
C GLY A 21 -22.94 5.16 8.67
N THR A 22 -22.90 6.20 7.86
CA THR A 22 -21.93 6.32 6.77
C THR A 22 -20.74 7.08 7.35
N SER A 23 -19.66 6.35 7.65
CA SER A 23 -18.38 6.95 8.04
C SER A 23 -17.69 7.45 6.77
N LEU A 24 -17.95 8.69 6.38
CA LEU A 24 -17.01 9.42 5.53
C LEU A 24 -15.88 9.89 6.46
N SER A 25 -14.76 9.18 6.44
CA SER A 25 -13.52 9.68 7.03
C SER A 25 -13.00 10.82 6.16
N HIS A 26 -13.26 12.06 6.55
CA HIS A 26 -12.51 13.20 6.04
C HIS A 26 -11.05 13.05 6.47
N LEU A 27 -10.16 12.87 5.49
CA LEU A 27 -8.73 13.07 5.66
C LEU A 27 -8.54 14.59 5.86
N GLU A 28 -8.09 15.00 7.04
CA GLU A 28 -7.72 16.40 7.27
C GLU A 28 -6.40 16.70 6.57
N ASP A 29 -6.33 17.86 5.90
CA ASP A 29 -5.35 18.30 4.90
C ASP A 29 -3.97 18.71 5.48
N GLU A 30 -3.46 18.15 6.57
CA GLU A 30 -2.33 18.77 7.27
C GLU A 30 -0.92 18.19 6.99
N ASP A 31 -0.74 17.06 6.28
CA ASP A 31 0.60 16.50 6.05
C ASP A 31 0.93 16.29 4.57
N VAL A 32 1.16 17.39 3.83
CA VAL A 32 1.64 17.37 2.45
C VAL A 32 3.15 17.64 2.42
N ILE A 33 3.95 16.65 2.06
CA ILE A 33 5.36 16.88 1.71
C ILE A 33 5.43 17.24 0.23
N VAL A 34 5.76 18.51 -0.06
CA VAL A 34 6.01 19.00 -1.42
C VAL A 34 7.53 19.11 -1.58
N MET A 35 8.11 18.43 -2.56
CA MET A 35 9.53 18.54 -2.89
C MET A 35 9.83 19.89 -3.54
N ASP A 36 10.89 20.60 -3.06
CA ASP A 36 11.38 21.86 -3.59
C ASP A 36 12.15 21.64 -4.92
N GLU A 37 11.95 22.52 -5.91
CA GLU A 37 12.44 22.40 -7.29
C GLU A 37 13.95 22.64 -7.46
N ASN A 38 14.76 22.78 -6.38
CA ASN A 38 16.16 23.22 -6.46
C ASN A 38 17.18 22.20 -5.93
N ALA A 39 17.07 20.92 -6.26
CA ALA A 39 18.17 19.98 -6.01
C ALA A 39 19.19 20.03 -7.16
N GLU A 40 20.37 20.58 -6.89
CA GLU A 40 21.51 20.57 -7.82
C GLU A 40 21.99 19.14 -8.07
N THR A 41 22.18 18.81 -9.37
CA THR A 41 22.73 17.53 -9.80
C THR A 41 24.21 17.41 -9.42
N VAL A 42 24.51 16.49 -8.52
CA VAL A 42 25.89 16.07 -8.24
C VAL A 42 26.23 14.89 -9.15
N GLU A 43 27.18 15.08 -10.09
CA GLU A 43 27.77 14.00 -10.87
C GLU A 43 28.60 13.09 -9.95
N MET A 44 28.26 11.81 -9.89
CA MET A 44 29.06 10.80 -9.20
C MET A 44 29.86 9.95 -10.19
N GLU A 45 31.18 9.88 -9.98
CA GLU A 45 32.13 9.04 -10.69
C GLU A 45 31.82 7.55 -10.48
N GLN A 46 31.97 6.76 -11.57
CA GLN A 46 31.78 5.32 -11.56
C GLN A 46 32.97 4.61 -10.88
N PRO A 47 32.75 3.61 -10.02
CA PRO A 47 33.82 2.74 -9.56
C PRO A 47 34.08 1.61 -10.57
N SER A 48 35.37 1.29 -10.71
CA SER A 48 36.00 0.36 -11.63
C SER A 48 35.59 -1.10 -11.47
N ASN A 49 35.51 -1.79 -12.64
CA ASN A 49 35.36 -3.25 -12.83
C ASN A 49 36.17 -4.11 -11.87
N THR A 50 35.46 -5.03 -11.22
CA THR A 50 36.03 -6.25 -10.65
C THR A 50 35.34 -7.46 -11.34
N GLU A 51 36.16 -8.29 -11.98
CA GLU A 51 35.75 -9.52 -12.66
C GLU A 51 35.10 -10.50 -11.66
N PHE A 52 33.86 -10.90 -11.94
CA PHE A 52 33.24 -12.04 -11.28
C PHE A 52 33.32 -13.28 -12.19
N SER A 53 33.87 -14.34 -11.65
CA SER A 53 33.97 -15.65 -12.27
C SER A 53 32.59 -16.27 -12.51
N GLU A 54 32.42 -16.89 -13.69
CA GLU A 54 31.23 -17.64 -14.10
C GLU A 54 30.93 -18.77 -13.10
N VAL A 55 29.77 -18.72 -12.48
CA VAL A 55 29.15 -19.82 -11.74
C VAL A 55 28.18 -20.51 -12.68
N SER A 56 28.35 -21.83 -12.85
CA SER A 56 27.52 -22.66 -13.72
C SER A 56 26.05 -22.62 -13.27
N THR A 57 25.16 -22.29 -14.18
CA THR A 57 23.72 -22.36 -14.01
C THR A 57 23.24 -23.79 -14.18
N ASP A 58 23.29 -24.59 -13.12
CA ASP A 58 22.42 -25.76 -13.03
C ASP A 58 21.04 -25.24 -12.60
N ALA A 59 20.03 -25.47 -13.44
CA ALA A 59 18.65 -25.14 -13.14
C ALA A 59 18.20 -25.93 -11.90
N VAL A 60 18.12 -25.27 -10.77
CA VAL A 60 17.50 -25.80 -9.57
C VAL A 60 15.99 -25.73 -9.81
N GLU A 61 15.37 -26.91 -10.00
CA GLU A 61 13.90 -27.01 -9.87
C GLU A 61 13.54 -26.61 -8.42
N THR A 62 13.01 -25.40 -8.23
CA THR A 62 12.47 -24.97 -6.93
C THR A 62 11.26 -25.83 -6.62
N SER A 63 11.31 -26.60 -5.55
CA SER A 63 10.16 -27.33 -5.03
C SER A 63 9.09 -26.33 -4.56
N GLU A 64 7.80 -26.66 -4.64
CA GLU A 64 6.69 -25.82 -4.14
C GLU A 64 6.84 -25.46 -2.64
N ASP A 65 7.69 -26.20 -1.90
CA ASP A 65 8.00 -25.98 -0.48
C ASP A 65 8.90 -24.74 -0.21
N ASP A 66 9.52 -24.14 -1.24
CA ASP A 66 10.44 -23.00 -1.10
C ASP A 66 9.81 -21.66 -1.54
N ALA A 67 8.56 -21.64 -1.92
CA ALA A 67 7.88 -20.42 -2.38
C ALA A 67 7.77 -19.39 -1.24
N MET A 68 8.23 -18.16 -1.50
CA MET A 68 8.10 -17.04 -0.56
C MET A 68 6.68 -16.43 -0.54
N PHE A 69 6.02 -16.44 -1.69
CA PHE A 69 4.69 -15.89 -1.90
C PHE A 69 3.81 -16.90 -2.63
N VAL A 70 2.51 -16.81 -2.36
CA VAL A 70 1.48 -17.65 -3.00
C VAL A 70 0.31 -16.78 -3.48
N ALA A 71 -0.27 -17.18 -4.60
CA ALA A 71 -1.51 -16.60 -5.08
C ALA A 71 -2.69 -17.08 -4.21
N VAL A 72 -3.66 -16.19 -3.94
CA VAL A 72 -4.77 -16.45 -3.01
C VAL A 72 -6.11 -16.18 -3.69
N ASP A 73 -7.03 -17.15 -3.57
CA ASP A 73 -8.42 -16.99 -3.99
C ASP A 73 -9.25 -16.34 -2.87
N ALA A 74 -10.00 -15.28 -3.19
CA ALA A 74 -10.95 -14.65 -2.28
C ALA A 74 -12.16 -14.13 -3.05
N LEU A 75 -13.31 -14.77 -2.84
CA LEU A 75 -14.56 -14.47 -3.58
C LEU A 75 -15.30 -13.24 -3.08
N LYS A 76 -14.90 -12.69 -1.95
CA LYS A 76 -15.51 -11.49 -1.34
C LYS A 76 -14.40 -10.56 -0.90
N SER A 77 -14.58 -9.30 -1.23
CA SER A 77 -13.70 -8.22 -0.81
C SER A 77 -14.42 -7.28 0.15
N PRO A 78 -13.71 -6.66 1.08
CA PRO A 78 -14.26 -5.62 1.94
C PRO A 78 -14.54 -4.33 1.13
N ASN A 79 -15.08 -3.30 1.79
CA ASN A 79 -15.16 -1.92 1.28
C ASN A 79 -15.96 -1.75 -0.03
N ASP A 80 -16.92 -2.65 -0.31
CA ASP A 80 -17.72 -2.64 -1.54
C ASP A 80 -16.88 -2.77 -2.84
N GLU A 81 -15.72 -3.38 -2.74
CA GLU A 81 -14.89 -3.71 -3.89
C GLU A 81 -15.59 -4.72 -4.80
N LEU A 82 -15.32 -4.63 -6.11
CA LEU A 82 -16.08 -5.33 -7.15
C LEU A 82 -15.43 -6.64 -7.62
N GLN A 83 -14.11 -6.80 -7.41
CA GLN A 83 -13.39 -7.96 -7.90
C GLN A 83 -13.62 -9.22 -7.06
N GLN A 84 -13.40 -10.34 -7.72
CA GLN A 84 -13.07 -11.61 -7.09
C GLN A 84 -11.58 -11.87 -7.31
N TYR A 85 -10.85 -12.13 -6.23
CA TYR A 85 -9.45 -12.56 -6.36
C TYR A 85 -9.41 -14.02 -6.73
N ILE A 86 -8.67 -14.33 -7.81
CA ILE A 86 -8.43 -15.70 -8.27
C ILE A 86 -6.94 -15.89 -8.58
N SER A 87 -6.41 -17.04 -8.22
CA SER A 87 -4.99 -17.36 -8.34
C SER A 87 -4.49 -17.31 -9.79
N SER A 88 -5.34 -17.58 -10.77
CA SER A 88 -4.99 -17.47 -12.20
C SER A 88 -4.75 -16.04 -12.69
N GLN A 89 -5.06 -15.02 -11.89
CA GLN A 89 -4.77 -13.62 -12.16
C GLN A 89 -3.46 -13.16 -11.50
N VAL A 90 -2.67 -14.09 -10.98
CA VAL A 90 -1.36 -13.82 -10.36
C VAL A 90 -0.28 -14.64 -11.05
N GLU A 91 0.78 -13.99 -11.45
CA GLU A 91 2.02 -14.62 -11.87
C GLU A 91 3.10 -14.29 -10.84
N ILE A 92 3.79 -15.32 -10.33
CA ILE A 92 4.89 -15.17 -9.38
C ILE A 92 6.10 -15.87 -9.96
N ASP A 93 7.21 -15.15 -10.06
CA ASP A 93 8.52 -15.71 -10.39
C ASP A 93 9.53 -15.35 -9.27
N GLU A 94 10.82 -15.60 -9.47
CA GLU A 94 11.86 -15.39 -8.46
C GLU A 94 11.94 -13.93 -7.95
N THR A 95 11.58 -12.97 -8.79
CA THR A 95 11.75 -11.53 -8.53
C THR A 95 10.51 -10.71 -8.75
N HIS A 96 9.45 -11.27 -9.33
CA HIS A 96 8.25 -10.50 -9.65
C HIS A 96 6.97 -11.14 -9.13
N ILE A 97 6.06 -10.28 -8.74
CA ILE A 97 4.65 -10.58 -8.49
C ILE A 97 3.84 -9.70 -9.44
N ARG A 98 3.08 -10.31 -10.35
CA ARG A 98 2.21 -9.61 -11.31
C ARG A 98 0.77 -9.97 -11.03
N MET A 99 -0.05 -8.97 -10.81
CA MET A 99 -1.48 -9.11 -10.55
C MET A 99 -2.24 -8.45 -11.68
N THR A 100 -3.08 -9.21 -12.38
CA THR A 100 -3.87 -8.73 -13.50
C THR A 100 -5.33 -8.57 -13.06
N ALA A 101 -5.89 -7.37 -13.26
CA ALA A 101 -7.33 -7.16 -13.17
C ALA A 101 -7.94 -7.27 -14.57
N ASP A 102 -9.01 -8.06 -14.71
CA ASP A 102 -9.73 -8.24 -15.97
C ASP A 102 -11.24 -8.07 -15.77
N LYS A 103 -11.93 -7.68 -16.83
CA LYS A 103 -13.38 -7.50 -16.86
C LYS A 103 -14.03 -8.51 -17.78
N MET A 104 -14.77 -9.46 -17.20
CA MET A 104 -15.50 -10.49 -17.93
C MET A 104 -17.02 -10.24 -17.83
N GLY A 105 -17.56 -9.46 -18.76
CA GLY A 105 -18.95 -9.01 -18.70
C GLY A 105 -19.16 -8.05 -17.52
N GLU A 106 -19.97 -8.46 -16.55
CA GLU A 106 -20.26 -7.69 -15.33
C GLU A 106 -19.35 -8.10 -14.14
N VAL A 107 -18.46 -9.07 -14.33
CA VAL A 107 -17.59 -9.60 -13.27
C VAL A 107 -16.18 -9.05 -13.46
N TYR A 108 -15.59 -8.57 -12.37
CA TYR A 108 -14.17 -8.25 -12.30
C TYR A 108 -13.42 -9.39 -11.62
N LEU A 109 -12.37 -9.87 -12.28
CA LEU A 109 -11.42 -10.83 -11.73
C LEU A 109 -10.11 -10.10 -11.48
N SER A 110 -9.42 -10.38 -10.39
CA SER A 110 -8.15 -9.74 -10.08
C SER A 110 -7.21 -10.65 -9.30
N GLY A 111 -5.97 -10.19 -9.10
CA GLY A 111 -4.92 -10.91 -8.41
C GLY A 111 -4.69 -10.44 -6.98
N LYS A 112 -4.42 -11.41 -6.10
CA LYS A 112 -3.93 -11.23 -4.74
C LYS A 112 -2.85 -12.26 -4.44
N ALA A 113 -1.72 -11.82 -3.89
CA ALA A 113 -0.67 -12.70 -3.41
C ALA A 113 -0.39 -12.42 -1.93
N GLU A 114 0.03 -13.45 -1.20
CA GLU A 114 0.39 -13.34 0.21
C GLU A 114 1.71 -14.03 0.48
N SER A 115 2.50 -13.54 1.44
CA SER A 115 3.68 -14.27 1.88
C SER A 115 3.28 -15.52 2.67
N VAL A 116 4.03 -16.62 2.48
CA VAL A 116 3.79 -17.88 3.22
C VAL A 116 4.23 -17.80 4.67
N SER A 117 5.13 -16.86 4.98
CA SER A 117 5.65 -16.59 6.33
C SER A 117 5.24 -15.20 6.78
N ALA A 118 5.26 -14.97 8.09
CA ALA A 118 5.20 -13.66 8.69
C ALA A 118 6.61 -13.21 9.09
N PHE A 119 6.81 -11.92 9.13
CA PHE A 119 8.11 -11.28 9.38
C PHE A 119 7.99 -10.27 10.50
N ARG A 120 9.07 -10.09 11.24
CA ARG A 120 9.19 -8.99 12.17
C ARG A 120 10.51 -8.29 11.90
N TYR A 121 10.41 -6.97 11.66
CA TYR A 121 11.49 -6.10 11.26
C TYR A 121 12.18 -6.52 9.95
N GLY A 122 12.84 -5.60 9.32
CA GLY A 122 13.56 -5.86 8.08
C GLY A 122 13.59 -4.67 7.15
N ARG A 123 14.20 -4.90 5.97
CA ARG A 123 14.26 -3.95 4.89
C ARG A 123 13.72 -4.60 3.62
N PHE A 124 12.76 -3.94 2.98
CA PHE A 124 12.01 -4.46 1.84
C PHE A 124 11.96 -3.38 0.76
N SER A 125 12.44 -3.70 -0.43
CA SER A 125 12.50 -2.75 -1.54
C SER A 125 11.84 -3.32 -2.77
N PHE A 126 10.94 -2.55 -3.35
CA PHE A 126 10.12 -2.93 -4.49
C PHE A 126 10.22 -1.88 -5.59
N ARG A 127 10.34 -2.32 -6.84
CA ARG A 127 10.05 -1.47 -8.00
C ARG A 127 8.64 -1.78 -8.47
N ILE A 128 7.82 -0.75 -8.59
CA ILE A 128 6.42 -0.86 -8.96
C ILE A 128 6.10 0.00 -10.19
N ASN A 129 5.14 -0.42 -10.99
CA ASN A 129 4.61 0.40 -12.07
C ASN A 129 3.52 1.34 -11.55
N THR A 130 3.42 2.52 -12.15
CA THR A 130 2.34 3.48 -11.85
C THR A 130 1.03 2.99 -12.47
N MET A 131 0.01 2.76 -11.63
CA MET A 131 -1.32 2.41 -12.09
C MET A 131 -2.12 3.66 -12.46
N LYS A 132 -2.93 3.54 -13.53
CA LYS A 132 -3.86 4.59 -13.99
C LYS A 132 -5.20 3.95 -14.34
N GLY A 133 -6.29 4.65 -14.08
CA GLY A 133 -7.65 4.23 -14.39
C GLY A 133 -8.56 4.31 -13.17
N GLU A 134 -9.72 4.95 -13.33
CA GLU A 134 -10.75 5.07 -12.29
C GLU A 134 -11.10 3.70 -11.71
N GLY A 135 -11.20 3.60 -10.40
CA GLY A 135 -11.55 2.36 -9.72
C GLY A 135 -10.44 1.31 -9.64
N LEU A 136 -9.22 1.55 -10.13
CA LEU A 136 -8.08 0.66 -9.88
C LEU A 136 -7.38 1.05 -8.58
N PHE A 137 -7.06 0.03 -7.74
CA PHE A 137 -6.49 0.25 -6.43
C PHE A 137 -5.42 -0.81 -6.10
N PRO A 138 -4.17 -0.61 -6.55
CA PRO A 138 -3.04 -1.44 -6.17
C PRO A 138 -2.59 -1.15 -4.74
N ALA A 139 -2.18 -2.20 -4.01
CA ALA A 139 -1.65 -2.08 -2.66
C ALA A 139 -0.54 -3.11 -2.36
N ILE A 140 0.40 -2.68 -1.50
CA ILE A 140 1.39 -3.52 -0.81
C ILE A 140 1.25 -3.22 0.67
N TRP A 141 0.84 -4.20 1.46
CA TRP A 141 0.50 -4.01 2.85
C TRP A 141 0.77 -5.23 3.71
N MET A 142 0.61 -5.11 5.02
CA MET A 142 0.90 -6.17 5.97
C MET A 142 -0.18 -6.24 7.07
N LEU A 143 -0.50 -7.48 7.48
CA LEU A 143 -1.40 -7.78 8.60
C LEU A 143 -0.75 -8.73 9.61
N PRO A 144 -1.26 -8.77 10.88
CA PRO A 144 -0.82 -9.75 11.86
C PRO A 144 -1.08 -11.17 11.41
N SER A 145 -0.12 -12.06 11.63
CA SER A 145 -0.25 -13.48 11.30
C SER A 145 -1.25 -14.21 12.22
N ASN A 146 -1.56 -13.64 13.38
CA ASN A 146 -2.59 -14.19 14.25
C ASN A 146 -3.97 -13.61 13.84
N THR A 147 -4.89 -14.49 13.53
CA THR A 147 -6.18 -14.18 12.91
C THR A 147 -7.23 -13.52 13.81
N ASN A 148 -6.85 -13.03 15.00
CA ASN A 148 -7.80 -12.45 15.96
C ASN A 148 -7.89 -10.92 15.87
N SER A 149 -7.10 -10.28 15.03
CA SER A 149 -7.04 -8.83 14.87
C SER A 149 -6.66 -8.44 13.44
N ASP A 150 -7.32 -7.42 12.92
CA ASP A 150 -6.91 -6.73 11.69
C ASP A 150 -5.91 -5.58 12.00
N TYR A 151 -5.40 -5.51 13.23
CA TYR A 151 -4.49 -4.47 13.69
C TYR A 151 -3.30 -5.08 14.43
N PRO A 152 -2.09 -4.47 14.27
CA PRO A 152 -1.78 -3.34 13.39
C PRO A 152 -1.87 -3.72 11.92
N GLU A 153 -2.27 -2.78 11.05
CA GLU A 153 -2.18 -2.90 9.60
C GLU A 153 -1.14 -1.87 9.13
N VAL A 154 -0.25 -2.30 8.26
CA VAL A 154 0.81 -1.44 7.70
C VAL A 154 0.65 -1.40 6.19
N ASP A 155 0.23 -0.25 5.66
CA ASP A 155 0.15 -0.03 4.23
C ASP A 155 1.46 0.60 3.76
N ILE A 156 2.27 -0.20 3.09
CA ILE A 156 3.56 0.26 2.56
C ILE A 156 3.33 1.14 1.34
N TYR A 157 2.32 0.79 0.55
CA TYR A 157 1.95 1.47 -0.67
C TYR A 157 0.48 1.28 -0.99
N GLU A 158 -0.22 2.37 -1.22
CA GLU A 158 -1.59 2.41 -1.75
C GLU A 158 -1.69 3.54 -2.78
N LEU A 159 -2.32 3.26 -3.94
CA LEU A 159 -2.57 4.26 -4.97
C LEU A 159 -4.00 4.12 -5.49
N ILE A 160 -4.65 5.25 -5.75
CA ILE A 160 -5.95 5.31 -6.43
C ILE A 160 -5.70 5.67 -7.90
N GLY A 161 -6.15 4.84 -8.82
CA GLY A 161 -5.79 4.94 -10.22
C GLY A 161 -6.28 6.21 -10.95
N ASN A 162 -7.26 6.93 -10.40
CA ASN A 162 -7.68 8.26 -10.91
C ASN A 162 -6.77 9.42 -10.43
N GLU A 163 -5.91 9.16 -9.43
CA GLU A 163 -4.90 10.09 -8.92
C GLU A 163 -3.48 9.48 -9.03
N PRO A 164 -3.03 9.11 -10.24
CA PRO A 164 -1.81 8.30 -10.44
C PRO A 164 -0.52 9.00 -10.02
N ASN A 165 -0.58 10.29 -9.72
CA ASN A 165 0.54 11.07 -9.17
C ASN A 165 0.61 11.04 -7.64
N LEU A 166 -0.27 10.33 -6.97
CA LEU A 166 -0.40 10.34 -5.52
C LEU A 166 -0.44 8.93 -4.97
N PHE A 167 0.40 8.63 -3.97
CA PHE A 167 0.31 7.39 -3.22
C PHE A 167 0.39 7.64 -1.71
N TYR A 168 -0.05 6.65 -0.93
CA TYR A 168 -0.14 6.71 0.52
C TYR A 168 0.71 5.61 1.16
N GLY A 169 1.17 5.86 2.39
CA GLY A 169 1.59 4.83 3.33
C GLY A 169 0.91 5.09 4.66
N VAL A 170 0.46 4.04 5.33
CA VAL A 170 -0.38 4.14 6.53
C VAL A 170 0.07 3.12 7.57
N LEU A 171 0.01 3.50 8.83
CA LEU A 171 0.01 2.60 9.98
C LEU A 171 -1.33 2.72 10.68
N HIS A 172 -2.15 1.68 10.61
CA HIS A 172 -3.37 1.56 11.40
C HIS A 172 -3.10 0.79 12.70
N TYR A 173 -3.53 1.32 13.82
CA TYR A 173 -3.30 0.71 15.13
C TYR A 173 -4.46 0.95 16.10
N VAL A 174 -4.46 0.23 17.22
CA VAL A 174 -5.44 0.42 18.28
C VAL A 174 -4.75 1.07 19.49
N LYS A 175 -5.19 2.27 19.87
CA LYS A 175 -4.73 2.97 21.05
C LYS A 175 -5.82 2.95 22.13
N LYS A 176 -5.58 2.20 23.21
CA LYS A 176 -6.55 1.98 24.33
C LYS A 176 -7.86 1.34 23.86
N VAL A 177 -8.46 1.25 23.00
CA VAL A 177 -9.70 0.69 22.41
C VAL A 177 -10.18 1.49 21.21
N GLU A 178 -9.49 2.56 20.86
CA GLU A 178 -9.85 3.41 19.72
C GLU A 178 -8.94 3.10 18.54
N LYS A 179 -9.54 2.98 17.37
CA LYS A 179 -8.82 2.85 16.12
C LYS A 179 -8.16 4.19 15.79
N SER A 180 -6.89 4.14 15.47
CA SER A 180 -6.06 5.31 15.15
C SER A 180 -5.20 5.00 13.95
N LYS A 181 -4.66 6.02 13.31
CA LYS A 181 -3.72 5.85 12.21
C LYS A 181 -2.72 6.99 12.17
N ASP A 182 -1.51 6.68 11.72
CA ASP A 182 -0.51 7.63 11.24
C ASP A 182 -0.30 7.38 9.75
N PHE A 183 -0.19 8.41 8.95
CA PHE A 183 -0.11 8.26 7.50
C PHE A 183 0.66 9.41 6.85
N PHE A 184 1.13 9.16 5.64
CA PHE A 184 1.61 10.19 4.73
C PHE A 184 0.96 10.03 3.35
N ARG A 185 1.01 11.07 2.56
CA ARG A 185 0.76 11.03 1.12
C ARG A 185 1.92 11.69 0.39
N TYR A 186 2.41 11.03 -0.64
CA TYR A 186 3.46 11.55 -1.50
C TYR A 186 2.87 11.91 -2.86
N THR A 187 3.18 13.12 -3.35
CA THR A 187 2.65 13.63 -4.61
C THR A 187 3.77 13.93 -5.59
N PHE A 188 3.81 13.21 -6.71
CA PHE A 188 4.65 13.56 -7.84
C PHE A 188 4.10 14.81 -8.55
N PRO A 189 4.97 15.71 -9.08
CA PRO A 189 4.52 16.73 -10.03
C PRO A 189 3.75 16.09 -11.18
N ALA A 190 2.61 16.67 -11.56
CA ALA A 190 1.71 16.05 -12.54
C ALA A 190 2.32 15.80 -13.92
N ASP A 191 3.35 16.56 -14.29
CA ASP A 191 4.12 16.42 -15.53
C ASP A 191 5.34 15.49 -15.41
N LYS A 192 5.60 14.93 -14.22
CA LYS A 192 6.75 14.09 -13.89
C LYS A 192 6.39 12.79 -13.20
N ILE A 193 5.21 12.25 -13.48
CA ILE A 193 4.81 10.94 -12.94
C ILE A 193 5.67 9.88 -13.62
N PRO A 194 6.53 9.15 -12.91
CA PRO A 194 7.37 8.12 -13.52
C PRO A 194 6.50 6.90 -13.92
N GLU A 195 6.93 6.16 -14.94
CA GLU A 195 6.26 4.90 -15.33
C GLU A 195 6.47 3.82 -14.26
N THR A 196 7.66 3.82 -13.64
CA THR A 196 8.00 2.94 -12.51
C THR A 196 8.82 3.70 -11.49
N TYR A 197 8.73 3.31 -10.23
CA TYR A 197 9.55 3.88 -9.15
C TYR A 197 9.84 2.87 -8.06
N ARG A 198 10.87 3.13 -7.27
CA ARG A 198 11.28 2.27 -6.16
C ARG A 198 10.74 2.83 -4.84
N ILE A 199 9.97 2.00 -4.14
CA ILE A 199 9.60 2.20 -2.73
C ILE A 199 10.45 1.24 -1.91
N THR A 200 11.06 1.75 -0.84
CA THR A 200 11.71 0.94 0.18
C THR A 200 11.06 1.19 1.52
N PHE A 201 10.74 0.13 2.23
CA PHE A 201 10.20 0.14 3.58
C PHE A 201 11.20 -0.52 4.51
N GLU A 202 11.62 0.21 5.54
CA GLU A 202 12.50 -0.28 6.58
C GLU A 202 11.77 -0.24 7.92
N TRP A 203 11.72 -1.38 8.59
CA TRP A 203 11.03 -1.55 9.84
C TRP A 203 11.99 -2.11 10.88
N THR A 204 12.21 -1.35 11.94
CA THR A 204 13.03 -1.71 13.11
C THR A 204 12.16 -1.73 14.37
N GLN A 205 12.75 -2.01 15.51
CA GLN A 205 12.07 -1.91 16.80
C GLN A 205 11.72 -0.46 17.17
N GLU A 206 12.51 0.50 16.69
CA GLU A 206 12.38 1.90 17.07
C GLU A 206 11.54 2.70 16.08
N GLU A 207 11.57 2.32 14.79
CA GLU A 207 10.94 3.12 13.74
C GLU A 207 10.57 2.34 12.49
N MET A 208 9.67 2.93 11.73
CA MET A 208 9.33 2.54 10.37
C MET A 208 9.66 3.70 9.43
N VAL A 209 10.42 3.43 8.35
CA VAL A 209 10.91 4.45 7.44
C VAL A 209 10.53 4.09 6.01
N TRP A 210 9.93 5.03 5.29
CA TRP A 210 9.64 4.93 3.87
C TRP A 210 10.64 5.73 3.05
N TYR A 211 11.09 5.14 1.96
CA TYR A 211 11.99 5.78 1.01
C TYR A 211 11.36 5.77 -0.38
N LEU A 212 11.51 6.86 -1.13
CA LEU A 212 11.30 6.91 -2.56
C LEU A 212 12.69 7.04 -3.25
N GLY A 213 13.07 6.01 -4.01
CA GLY A 213 14.46 5.91 -4.43
C GLY A 213 15.39 5.79 -3.23
N ASP A 214 16.28 6.77 -3.04
CA ASP A 214 17.22 6.83 -1.91
C ASP A 214 16.81 7.88 -0.85
N GLU A 215 15.73 8.62 -1.09
CA GLU A 215 15.27 9.69 -0.21
C GLU A 215 14.28 9.17 0.83
N ILE A 216 14.46 9.55 2.09
CA ILE A 216 13.47 9.32 3.15
C ILE A 216 12.29 10.26 2.89
N ILE A 217 11.10 9.69 2.74
CA ILE A 217 9.86 10.45 2.54
C ILE A 217 8.98 10.48 3.78
N TYR A 218 9.11 9.49 4.67
CA TYR A 218 8.35 9.47 5.92
C TYR A 218 9.01 8.57 6.97
N THR A 219 8.78 8.90 8.24
CA THR A 219 9.24 8.11 9.40
C THR A 219 8.18 8.11 10.49
N ILE A 220 7.86 6.92 11.03
CA ILE A 220 7.02 6.72 12.21
C ILE A 220 7.88 6.15 13.33
N GLN A 221 7.82 6.76 14.52
CA GLN A 221 8.55 6.30 15.72
C GLN A 221 7.62 5.96 16.88
N ASP A 222 6.35 6.30 16.78
CA ASP A 222 5.34 5.99 17.77
C ASP A 222 4.46 4.82 17.29
N ASN A 223 4.07 3.95 18.24
CA ASN A 223 3.19 2.80 17.98
C ASN A 223 3.72 1.80 16.94
N VAL A 224 5.04 1.74 16.75
CA VAL A 224 5.70 0.78 15.86
C VAL A 224 5.30 -0.65 16.27
N PRO A 225 4.80 -1.48 15.34
CA PRO A 225 4.44 -2.86 15.64
C PRO A 225 5.64 -3.69 16.09
N ASP A 226 5.44 -4.59 17.08
CA ASP A 226 6.43 -5.54 17.55
C ASP A 226 6.00 -7.01 17.34
N GLU A 227 4.90 -7.22 16.63
CA GLU A 227 4.35 -8.53 16.31
C GLU A 227 4.62 -8.94 14.86
N PRO A 228 4.70 -10.25 14.55
CA PRO A 228 4.93 -10.71 13.19
C PRO A 228 3.78 -10.35 12.27
N LEU A 229 4.11 -9.73 11.13
CA LEU A 229 3.17 -9.36 10.06
C LEU A 229 3.49 -10.13 8.78
N TYR A 230 2.48 -10.46 7.99
CA TYR A 230 2.65 -11.06 6.67
C TYR A 230 2.30 -10.07 5.56
N PHE A 231 3.01 -10.18 4.44
CA PHE A 231 2.79 -9.32 3.28
C PHE A 231 1.57 -9.74 2.48
N ILE A 232 0.88 -8.75 1.98
CA ILE A 232 -0.23 -8.86 1.03
C ILE A 232 0.06 -7.91 -0.15
N PHE A 233 -0.10 -8.43 -1.36
CA PHE A 233 -0.03 -7.69 -2.61
C PHE A 233 -1.35 -7.89 -3.32
N ASN A 234 -2.00 -6.83 -3.76
CA ASN A 234 -3.24 -6.96 -4.50
C ASN A 234 -3.48 -5.80 -5.48
N LEU A 235 -4.32 -6.08 -6.46
CA LEU A 235 -4.92 -5.06 -7.32
C LEU A 235 -6.43 -5.12 -7.10
N ALA A 236 -6.98 -4.23 -6.28
CA ALA A 236 -8.41 -4.12 -6.11
C ALA A 236 -9.07 -3.36 -7.26
N VAL A 237 -10.36 -3.61 -7.48
CA VAL A 237 -11.18 -2.96 -8.50
C VAL A 237 -12.47 -2.47 -7.85
N GLY A 238 -12.75 -1.18 -7.97
CA GLY A 238 -13.89 -0.56 -7.33
C GLY A 238 -13.72 -0.38 -5.83
N GLY A 239 -14.76 0.06 -5.18
CA GLY A 239 -14.81 0.25 -3.74
C GLY A 239 -15.14 1.66 -3.30
N ASN A 240 -15.28 1.84 -1.98
CA ASN A 240 -15.72 3.10 -1.41
C ASN A 240 -14.72 4.24 -1.60
N TRP A 241 -13.43 3.92 -1.70
CA TRP A 241 -12.38 4.92 -1.84
C TRP A 241 -11.95 5.14 -3.30
N PRO A 242 -11.59 4.11 -4.08
CA PRO A 242 -11.16 4.31 -5.48
C PRO A 242 -12.33 4.59 -6.45
N GLY A 243 -13.57 4.50 -6.00
CA GLY A 243 -14.74 4.60 -6.87
C GLY A 243 -14.96 3.34 -7.72
N SER A 244 -15.80 3.44 -8.74
CA SER A 244 -16.04 2.35 -9.69
C SER A 244 -15.31 2.62 -11.00
N PRO A 245 -14.80 1.59 -11.68
CA PRO A 245 -14.26 1.77 -13.04
C PRO A 245 -15.27 2.44 -13.96
N ASP A 246 -14.80 3.36 -14.78
CA ASP A 246 -15.59 4.06 -15.78
C ASP A 246 -15.38 3.50 -17.19
N ALA A 247 -15.85 4.24 -18.20
CA ALA A 247 -15.73 3.81 -19.61
C ALA A 247 -14.30 3.92 -20.15
N ASP A 248 -13.46 4.74 -19.52
CA ASP A 248 -12.08 5.01 -19.91
C ASP A 248 -11.09 4.12 -19.13
N THR A 249 -11.56 3.35 -18.14
CA THR A 249 -10.73 2.38 -17.43
C THR A 249 -10.42 1.18 -18.32
N GLU A 250 -9.14 1.01 -18.66
CA GLU A 250 -8.67 -0.05 -19.53
C GLU A 250 -8.49 -1.37 -18.78
N PHE A 251 -8.97 -2.47 -19.38
CA PHE A 251 -8.76 -3.85 -18.96
C PHE A 251 -8.24 -4.71 -20.12
N PRO A 252 -7.32 -5.69 -19.88
CA PRO A 252 -6.75 -6.00 -18.58
C PRO A 252 -5.80 -4.92 -18.08
N ALA A 253 -5.82 -4.67 -16.76
CA ALA A 253 -4.87 -3.79 -16.08
C ALA A 253 -3.91 -4.64 -15.23
N MET A 254 -2.62 -4.30 -15.21
CA MET A 254 -1.61 -5.10 -14.51
C MET A 254 -0.83 -4.24 -13.51
N PHE A 255 -0.80 -4.69 -12.27
CA PHE A 255 0.10 -4.20 -11.23
C PHE A 255 1.29 -5.15 -11.10
N GLU A 256 2.48 -4.64 -11.42
CA GLU A 256 3.73 -5.38 -11.36
C GLU A 256 4.58 -4.88 -10.19
N VAL A 257 5.06 -5.81 -9.40
CA VAL A 257 5.99 -5.58 -8.29
C VAL A 257 7.24 -6.40 -8.55
N GLU A 258 8.37 -5.73 -8.81
CA GLU A 258 9.70 -6.33 -8.83
C GLU A 258 10.31 -6.24 -7.42
N ILE A 259 10.68 -7.38 -6.86
CA ILE A 259 11.32 -7.47 -5.54
C ILE A 259 12.82 -7.22 -5.73
N LEU A 260 13.29 -6.04 -5.29
CA LEU A 260 14.70 -5.66 -5.39
C LEU A 260 15.50 -6.08 -4.16
N GLU A 261 14.85 -6.06 -2.98
CA GLU A 261 15.44 -6.43 -1.71
C GLU A 261 14.35 -6.99 -0.79
N PHE A 262 14.63 -8.13 -0.17
CA PHE A 262 13.74 -8.72 0.81
C PHE A 262 14.57 -9.31 1.95
N MET A 263 14.86 -8.49 2.97
CA MET A 263 15.75 -8.82 4.08
C MET A 263 15.02 -8.74 5.43
N PRO A 264 14.20 -9.75 5.76
CA PRO A 264 13.58 -9.83 7.09
C PRO A 264 14.66 -10.12 8.16
N GLN A 265 14.50 -9.54 9.35
CA GLN A 265 15.34 -9.87 10.49
C GLN A 265 14.88 -11.13 11.20
N GLU A 266 13.56 -11.34 11.27
CA GLU A 266 12.96 -12.50 11.90
C GLU A 266 11.84 -13.07 11.00
N ILE A 267 11.75 -14.39 10.95
CA ILE A 267 10.79 -15.14 10.13
C ILE A 267 9.98 -16.06 11.02
N TYR A 268 8.66 -16.05 10.86
CA TYR A 268 7.72 -16.84 11.63
C TYR A 268 6.83 -17.68 10.71
N SER A 269 6.50 -18.89 11.12
CA SER A 269 5.45 -19.68 10.46
C SER A 269 4.10 -18.98 10.59
N ARG A 270 3.36 -18.97 9.52
CA ARG A 270 2.00 -18.40 9.47
C ARG A 270 0.93 -19.48 9.66
#